data_401a08b622c1fdd9cf716aa9e4c472b8
#
_entry.id   401a08b622c1fdd9cf716aa9e4c472b8
#
_cell.length_a   1.000
_cell.length_b   1.000
_cell.length_c   1.000
_cell.angle_alpha   90.00
_cell.angle_beta   90.00
_cell.angle_gamma   90.00
#
_symmetry.space_group_name_H-M   'P 1'
#
loop_
_entity.id
_entity.type
_entity.pdbx_description
1 polymer ?
#
loop_
_entity_poly.entity_id
_entity_poly.type
_entity_poly.pdbx_seq_one_letter_code
_entity_poly.pdbx_strand_id
1 'polypeptide(L)'
;VLKQACQSLVRWAENPVLVDVILAVNISVVELSQDDWVDSVLNTLQVTGANPSKLKLEVTESVMAFDIEMVITKLTVLRKKGISIALDDFGTGYSSLTYLKSLPLNQLKIDQSFVRDILVDPNDLAIAETIINLAYMMDLDVIAEGVETEEQLKILKDKGCKSFQGYLFGRPEPIEAFEQTFI
;
A
#
# COMPACT_ATOMS: atom_id res chain seq x y z
N VAL A 1 7.38 -5.45 13.74
CA VAL A 1 6.69 -5.75 12.47
C VAL A 1 7.67 -5.77 11.31
N LEU A 2 8.40 -4.66 10.98
CA LEU A 2 9.27 -4.55 9.80
C LEU A 2 10.33 -5.66 9.71
N LYS A 3 11.05 -5.95 10.82
CA LYS A 3 12.06 -7.03 10.84
C LYS A 3 11.47 -8.40 10.51
N GLN A 4 10.28 -8.71 11.02
CA GLN A 4 9.58 -9.97 10.71
C GLN A 4 9.20 -10.03 9.23
N ALA A 5 8.66 -8.93 8.68
CA ALA A 5 8.36 -8.82 7.26
C ALA A 5 9.59 -9.10 6.39
N CYS A 6 10.73 -8.45 6.69
CA CYS A 6 11.97 -8.67 5.98
C CYS A 6 12.47 -10.14 6.08
N GLN A 7 12.36 -10.75 7.27
CA GLN A 7 12.71 -12.16 7.44
C GLN A 7 11.82 -13.10 6.62
N SER A 8 10.52 -12.79 6.51
CA SER A 8 9.60 -13.56 5.66
C SER A 8 9.95 -13.41 4.18
N LEU A 9 10.25 -12.20 3.72
CA LEU A 9 10.69 -11.97 2.34
C LEU A 9 11.95 -12.78 1.97
N VAL A 10 12.89 -12.92 2.91
CA VAL A 10 14.09 -13.75 2.70
C VAL A 10 13.72 -15.23 2.56
N ARG A 11 12.85 -15.75 3.42
CA ARG A 11 12.37 -17.15 3.30
C ARG A 11 11.61 -17.36 1.99
N TRP A 12 10.75 -16.42 1.60
CA TRP A 12 9.93 -16.49 0.39
C TRP A 12 10.75 -16.39 -0.90
N ALA A 13 11.92 -15.76 -0.85
CA ALA A 13 12.83 -15.71 -2.01
C ALA A 13 13.32 -17.09 -2.47
N GLU A 14 13.29 -18.11 -1.59
CA GLU A 14 13.67 -19.49 -1.91
C GLU A 14 12.48 -20.33 -2.40
N ASN A 15 11.25 -19.82 -2.29
CA ASN A 15 10.02 -20.50 -2.72
C ASN A 15 9.58 -20.01 -4.10
N PRO A 16 9.52 -20.85 -5.15
CA PRO A 16 9.16 -20.43 -6.50
C PRO A 16 7.75 -19.85 -6.64
N VAL A 17 6.85 -20.14 -5.71
CA VAL A 17 5.48 -19.59 -5.69
C VAL A 17 5.43 -18.22 -5.00
N LEU A 18 6.26 -18.01 -3.96
CA LEU A 18 6.25 -16.81 -3.15
C LEU A 18 7.33 -15.78 -3.52
N VAL A 19 8.28 -16.13 -4.39
CA VAL A 19 9.42 -15.27 -4.76
C VAL A 19 8.99 -13.92 -5.33
N ASP A 20 7.83 -13.84 -5.94
CA ASP A 20 7.30 -12.61 -6.54
C ASP A 20 6.33 -11.84 -5.63
N VAL A 21 6.02 -12.36 -4.45
CA VAL A 21 5.13 -11.69 -3.49
C VAL A 21 5.80 -10.41 -2.98
N ILE A 22 5.02 -9.32 -2.97
CA ILE A 22 5.37 -8.05 -2.33
C ILE A 22 4.68 -8.02 -0.98
N LEU A 23 5.44 -7.76 0.09
CA LEU A 23 4.90 -7.67 1.44
C LEU A 23 4.77 -6.21 1.84
N ALA A 24 3.54 -5.82 2.18
CA ALA A 24 3.22 -4.48 2.64
C ALA A 24 3.32 -4.36 4.17
N VAL A 25 3.81 -3.22 4.64
CA VAL A 25 3.93 -2.89 6.07
C VAL A 25 3.39 -1.49 6.29
N ASN A 26 2.40 -1.38 7.17
CA ASN A 26 1.87 -0.09 7.60
C ASN A 26 2.89 0.65 8.46
N ILE A 27 3.08 1.93 8.17
CA ILE A 27 3.96 2.84 8.88
C ILE A 27 3.16 3.99 9.46
N SER A 28 3.26 4.16 10.77
CA SER A 28 2.62 5.27 11.45
C SER A 28 3.40 6.58 11.25
N VAL A 29 2.68 7.69 11.34
CA VAL A 29 3.30 9.04 11.35
C VAL A 29 4.32 9.19 12.48
N VAL A 30 4.05 8.56 13.63
CA VAL A 30 4.97 8.57 14.79
C VAL A 30 6.30 7.90 14.47
N GLU A 31 6.29 6.79 13.73
CA GLU A 31 7.52 6.15 13.26
C GLU A 31 8.26 7.02 12.26
N LEU A 32 7.53 7.59 11.29
CA LEU A 32 8.09 8.51 10.29
C LEU A 32 8.76 9.75 10.92
N SER A 33 8.24 10.25 12.06
CA SER A 33 8.79 11.43 12.72
C SER A 33 10.13 11.19 13.43
N GLN A 34 10.52 9.94 13.70
CA GLN A 34 11.80 9.62 14.35
C GLN A 34 12.97 9.92 13.41
N ASP A 35 13.99 10.61 13.89
CA ASP A 35 15.13 11.05 13.07
C ASP A 35 15.91 9.89 12.44
N ASP A 36 16.08 8.81 13.18
CA ASP A 36 16.83 7.61 12.79
C ASP A 36 15.99 6.55 12.05
N TRP A 37 14.70 6.84 11.76
CA TRP A 37 13.79 5.85 11.19
C TRP A 37 14.26 5.31 9.82
N VAL A 38 14.73 6.17 8.93
CA VAL A 38 15.24 5.76 7.61
C VAL A 38 16.43 4.82 7.77
N ASP A 39 17.38 5.17 8.65
CA ASP A 39 18.56 4.35 8.91
C ASP A 39 18.17 3.01 9.53
N SER A 40 17.16 2.99 10.41
CA SER A 40 16.61 1.77 11.00
C SER A 40 16.01 0.85 9.94
N VAL A 41 15.25 1.38 8.98
CA VAL A 41 14.68 0.61 7.86
C VAL A 41 15.80 0.03 6.98
N LEU A 42 16.77 0.86 6.59
CA LEU A 42 17.88 0.43 5.74
C LEU A 42 18.79 -0.59 6.43
N ASN A 43 19.06 -0.40 7.71
CA ASN A 43 19.82 -1.37 8.51
C ASN A 43 19.06 -2.71 8.63
N THR A 44 17.74 -2.67 8.81
CA THR A 44 16.92 -3.88 8.87
C THR A 44 17.01 -4.67 7.56
N LEU A 45 16.90 -4.01 6.41
CA LEU A 45 17.09 -4.64 5.10
C LEU A 45 18.49 -5.23 4.94
N GLN A 46 19.52 -4.48 5.33
CA GLN A 46 20.92 -4.93 5.23
C GLN A 46 21.19 -6.16 6.10
N VAL A 47 20.74 -6.13 7.36
CA VAL A 47 20.98 -7.24 8.32
C VAL A 47 20.20 -8.49 7.96
N THR A 48 19.00 -8.35 7.40
CA THR A 48 18.19 -9.51 7.00
C THR A 48 18.56 -10.04 5.61
N GLY A 49 19.09 -9.18 4.73
CA GLY A 49 19.33 -9.51 3.32
C GLY A 49 18.07 -9.47 2.48
N ALA A 50 16.96 -8.91 2.98
CA ALA A 50 15.71 -8.83 2.24
C ALA A 50 15.84 -7.93 1.00
N ASN A 51 15.22 -8.33 -0.12
CA ASN A 51 15.18 -7.55 -1.33
C ASN A 51 14.26 -6.33 -1.16
N PRO A 52 14.78 -5.08 -1.23
CA PRO A 52 13.95 -3.89 -1.06
C PRO A 52 12.77 -3.79 -2.02
N SER A 53 12.91 -4.33 -3.25
CA SER A 53 11.84 -4.29 -4.26
C SER A 53 10.63 -5.17 -3.92
N LYS A 54 10.76 -6.04 -2.93
CA LYS A 54 9.68 -6.90 -2.42
C LYS A 54 9.04 -6.33 -1.15
N LEU A 55 9.56 -5.20 -0.63
CA LEU A 55 8.96 -4.48 0.49
C LEU A 55 8.16 -3.28 -0.02
N LYS A 56 6.93 -3.17 0.46
CA LYS A 56 6.07 -2.00 0.29
C LYS A 56 5.82 -1.35 1.66
N LEU A 57 5.92 -0.04 1.74
CA LEU A 57 5.52 0.71 2.94
C LEU A 57 4.21 1.43 2.66
N GLU A 58 3.25 1.28 3.55
CA GLU A 58 1.94 1.92 3.46
C GLU A 58 1.86 3.03 4.49
N VAL A 59 1.58 4.24 4.04
CA VAL A 59 1.41 5.42 4.88
C VAL A 59 0.00 5.96 4.68
N THR A 60 -0.69 6.30 5.76
CA THR A 60 -2.05 6.86 5.65
C THR A 60 -2.02 8.31 5.18
N GLU A 61 -3.14 8.79 4.65
CA GLU A 61 -3.33 10.17 4.21
C GLU A 61 -2.97 11.20 5.31
N SER A 62 -3.08 10.82 6.59
CA SER A 62 -2.75 11.67 7.73
C SER A 62 -1.29 12.18 7.75
N VAL A 63 -0.37 11.55 7.01
CA VAL A 63 1.02 12.05 6.87
C VAL A 63 1.07 13.45 6.26
N MET A 64 0.04 13.84 5.47
CA MET A 64 -0.02 15.16 4.85
C MET A 64 -0.30 16.30 5.83
N ALA A 65 -0.79 15.98 7.03
CA ALA A 65 -1.04 16.95 8.10
C ALA A 65 0.21 17.25 8.96
N PHE A 66 1.30 16.53 8.72
CA PHE A 66 2.57 16.71 9.44
C PHE A 66 3.57 17.53 8.61
N ASP A 67 4.83 17.54 9.04
CA ASP A 67 5.93 18.10 8.26
C ASP A 67 6.10 17.32 6.94
N ILE A 68 5.35 17.75 5.94
CA ILE A 68 5.29 17.06 4.65
C ILE A 68 6.64 17.08 3.92
N GLU A 69 7.47 18.11 4.11
CA GLU A 69 8.80 18.19 3.47
C GLU A 69 9.73 17.12 4.06
N MET A 70 9.68 16.91 5.37
CA MET A 70 10.40 15.83 6.05
C MET A 70 9.91 14.46 5.56
N VAL A 71 8.60 14.25 5.46
CA VAL A 71 7.99 13.00 4.96
C VAL A 71 8.46 12.71 3.54
N ILE A 72 8.35 13.68 2.61
CA ILE A 72 8.79 13.54 1.22
C ILE A 72 10.28 13.17 1.16
N THR A 73 11.11 13.83 1.96
CA THR A 73 12.55 13.58 2.00
C THR A 73 12.85 12.14 2.42
N LYS A 74 12.28 11.67 3.52
CA LYS A 74 12.48 10.31 4.05
C LYS A 74 11.98 9.23 3.09
N LEU A 75 10.76 9.37 2.58
CA LEU A 75 10.20 8.41 1.63
C LEU A 75 10.96 8.39 0.30
N THR A 76 11.49 9.53 -0.15
CA THR A 76 12.31 9.60 -1.36
C THR A 76 13.61 8.80 -1.21
N VAL A 77 14.25 8.85 -0.05
CA VAL A 77 15.45 8.05 0.23
C VAL A 77 15.14 6.55 0.12
N LEU A 78 14.04 6.10 0.73
CA LEU A 78 13.64 4.69 0.72
C LEU A 78 13.23 4.22 -0.68
N ARG A 79 12.48 5.04 -1.42
CA ARG A 79 12.11 4.74 -2.82
C ARG A 79 13.33 4.57 -3.72
N LYS A 80 14.37 5.43 -3.57
CA LYS A 80 15.64 5.29 -4.30
C LYS A 80 16.39 4.00 -3.98
N LYS A 81 16.10 3.35 -2.86
CA LYS A 81 16.63 2.03 -2.50
C LYS A 81 15.79 0.87 -3.05
N GLY A 82 14.72 1.17 -3.78
CA GLY A 82 13.85 0.18 -4.42
C GLY A 82 12.61 -0.21 -3.62
N ILE A 83 12.38 0.39 -2.45
CA ILE A 83 11.17 0.16 -1.64
C ILE A 83 9.99 0.85 -2.32
N SER A 84 8.85 0.14 -2.46
CA SER A 84 7.60 0.73 -2.96
C SER A 84 6.87 1.48 -1.85
N ILE A 85 6.22 2.60 -2.21
CA ILE A 85 5.42 3.41 -1.27
C ILE A 85 3.97 3.43 -1.74
N ALA A 86 3.04 3.10 -0.86
CA ALA A 86 1.61 3.23 -1.09
C ALA A 86 1.00 4.27 -0.14
N LEU A 87 0.02 5.00 -0.63
CA LEU A 87 -0.80 5.89 0.19
C LEU A 87 -2.10 5.18 0.52
N ASP A 88 -2.33 4.97 1.81
CA ASP A 88 -3.47 4.26 2.38
C ASP A 88 -4.61 5.19 2.77
N ASP A 89 -5.84 4.66 2.87
CA ASP A 89 -7.08 5.35 3.25
C ASP A 89 -7.38 6.60 2.40
N PHE A 90 -6.97 6.60 1.11
CA PHE A 90 -7.07 7.78 0.27
C PHE A 90 -8.52 8.15 -0.03
N GLY A 91 -8.83 9.45 0.17
CA GLY A 91 -10.15 10.05 -0.04
C GLY A 91 -10.95 10.26 1.25
N THR A 92 -10.47 9.78 2.41
CA THR A 92 -11.18 9.93 3.70
C THR A 92 -10.80 11.21 4.45
N GLY A 93 -9.74 11.90 4.02
CA GLY A 93 -9.17 13.06 4.71
C GLY A 93 -9.09 14.33 3.83
N TYR A 94 -8.25 15.26 4.25
CA TYR A 94 -8.02 16.54 3.57
C TYR A 94 -6.84 16.46 2.60
N SER A 95 -6.93 15.63 1.57
CA SER A 95 -5.87 15.51 0.57
C SER A 95 -5.68 16.79 -0.24
N SER A 96 -4.52 17.41 -0.08
CA SER A 96 -4.08 18.42 -1.03
C SER A 96 -3.43 17.73 -2.24
N LEU A 97 -4.01 17.92 -3.43
CA LEU A 97 -3.44 17.41 -4.68
C LEU A 97 -2.01 17.92 -4.92
N THR A 98 -1.66 19.08 -4.35
CA THR A 98 -0.31 19.63 -4.41
C THR A 98 0.68 18.72 -3.67
N TYR A 99 0.32 18.24 -2.49
CA TYR A 99 1.18 17.35 -1.72
C TYR A 99 1.19 15.94 -2.30
N LEU A 100 0.05 15.45 -2.78
CA LEU A 100 -0.02 14.16 -3.45
C LEU A 100 0.97 14.07 -4.62
N LYS A 101 1.04 15.12 -5.45
CA LYS A 101 2.00 15.21 -6.57
C LYS A 101 3.45 15.15 -6.12
N SER A 102 3.76 15.65 -4.92
CA SER A 102 5.14 15.75 -4.41
C SER A 102 5.60 14.48 -3.67
N LEU A 103 4.67 13.66 -3.21
CA LEU A 103 4.98 12.40 -2.55
C LEU A 103 5.55 11.38 -3.54
N PRO A 104 6.62 10.66 -3.15
CA PRO A 104 7.26 9.66 -4.00
C PRO A 104 6.47 8.33 -4.00
N LEU A 105 5.20 8.36 -4.41
CA LEU A 105 4.30 7.22 -4.40
C LEU A 105 4.52 6.28 -5.58
N ASN A 106 4.12 5.03 -5.40
CA ASN A 106 3.97 4.00 -6.42
C ASN A 106 2.50 3.58 -6.57
N GLN A 107 1.70 3.70 -5.49
CA GLN A 107 0.34 3.18 -5.47
C GLN A 107 -0.57 4.05 -4.60
N LEU A 108 -1.85 4.17 -5.02
CA LEU A 108 -2.96 4.67 -4.22
C LEU A 108 -3.86 3.50 -3.80
N LYS A 109 -4.34 3.52 -2.55
CA LYS A 109 -5.30 2.54 -2.03
C LYS A 109 -6.64 3.25 -1.84
N ILE A 110 -7.68 2.72 -2.49
CA ILE A 110 -9.06 3.21 -2.32
C ILE A 110 -9.58 2.63 -1.01
N ASP A 111 -9.93 3.50 -0.06
CA ASP A 111 -10.44 3.08 1.24
C ASP A 111 -11.70 2.21 1.12
N GLN A 112 -11.80 1.22 2.00
CA GLN A 112 -12.91 0.27 2.03
C GLN A 112 -14.29 0.94 2.21
N SER A 113 -14.38 2.13 2.80
CA SER A 113 -15.65 2.84 2.99
C SER A 113 -16.31 3.18 1.65
N PHE A 114 -15.53 3.51 0.62
CA PHE A 114 -16.04 3.77 -0.73
C PHE A 114 -16.35 2.50 -1.53
N VAL A 115 -15.73 1.38 -1.17
CA VAL A 115 -15.96 0.09 -1.82
C VAL A 115 -17.17 -0.62 -1.23
N ARG A 116 -17.42 -0.48 0.07
CA ARG A 116 -18.51 -1.15 0.78
C ARG A 116 -19.87 -0.87 0.16
N ASP A 117 -20.18 0.40 -0.08
CA ASP A 117 -21.50 0.85 -0.55
C ASP A 117 -21.51 1.20 -2.05
N ILE A 118 -20.45 0.85 -2.80
CA ILE A 118 -20.23 1.20 -4.23
C ILE A 118 -21.39 0.78 -5.18
N LEU A 119 -22.16 -0.24 -4.81
CA LEU A 119 -23.28 -0.74 -5.62
C LEU A 119 -24.58 0.04 -5.39
N VAL A 120 -24.68 0.78 -4.27
CA VAL A 120 -25.93 1.43 -3.83
C VAL A 120 -25.78 2.94 -3.67
N ASP A 121 -24.60 3.44 -3.40
CA ASP A 121 -24.31 4.88 -3.31
C ASP A 121 -23.56 5.39 -4.56
N PRO A 122 -24.23 6.23 -5.39
CA PRO A 122 -23.57 6.83 -6.55
C PRO A 122 -22.39 7.74 -6.21
N ASN A 123 -22.33 8.30 -4.98
CA ASN A 123 -21.23 9.16 -4.58
C ASN A 123 -19.97 8.32 -4.32
N ASP A 124 -20.10 7.18 -3.65
CA ASP A 124 -18.98 6.27 -3.40
C ASP A 124 -18.42 5.73 -4.72
N LEU A 125 -19.28 5.37 -5.66
CA LEU A 125 -18.85 4.98 -7.00
C LEU A 125 -18.10 6.12 -7.71
N ALA A 126 -18.62 7.36 -7.64
CA ALA A 126 -17.99 8.51 -8.28
C ALA A 126 -16.62 8.85 -7.63
N ILE A 127 -16.49 8.70 -6.32
CA ILE A 127 -15.22 8.88 -5.60
C ILE A 127 -14.22 7.80 -6.02
N ALA A 128 -14.61 6.52 -6.00
CA ALA A 128 -13.75 5.42 -6.41
C ALA A 128 -13.26 5.59 -7.87
N GLU A 129 -14.16 5.95 -8.80
CA GLU A 129 -13.83 6.24 -10.20
C GLU A 129 -12.87 7.44 -10.33
N THR A 130 -13.06 8.48 -9.52
CA THR A 130 -12.18 9.65 -9.49
C THR A 130 -10.77 9.27 -9.03
N ILE A 131 -10.65 8.44 -7.99
CA ILE A 131 -9.35 7.97 -7.47
C ILE A 131 -8.64 7.10 -8.52
N ILE A 132 -9.36 6.21 -9.20
CA ILE A 132 -8.81 5.38 -10.28
C ILE A 132 -8.24 6.26 -11.41
N ASN A 133 -9.02 7.24 -11.86
CA ASN A 133 -8.59 8.16 -12.91
C ASN A 133 -7.40 9.03 -12.46
N LEU A 134 -7.40 9.49 -11.21
CA LEU A 134 -6.29 10.26 -10.65
C LEU A 134 -5.00 9.44 -10.61
N ALA A 135 -5.06 8.20 -10.14
CA ALA A 135 -3.92 7.29 -10.13
C ALA A 135 -3.37 7.09 -11.55
N TYR A 136 -4.24 6.85 -12.53
CA TYR A 136 -3.86 6.72 -13.93
C TYR A 136 -3.15 7.96 -14.48
N MET A 137 -3.69 9.17 -14.21
CA MET A 137 -3.09 10.43 -14.67
C MET A 137 -1.73 10.73 -14.01
N MET A 138 -1.48 10.16 -12.83
CA MET A 138 -0.23 10.33 -12.08
C MET A 138 0.78 9.19 -12.31
N ASP A 139 0.48 8.24 -13.20
CA ASP A 139 1.29 7.02 -13.43
C ASP A 139 1.52 6.21 -12.15
N LEU A 140 0.46 6.08 -11.34
CA LEU A 140 0.43 5.29 -10.11
C LEU A 140 -0.44 4.05 -10.30
N ASP A 141 -0.06 2.97 -9.63
CA ASP A 141 -0.95 1.83 -9.44
C ASP A 141 -2.13 2.22 -8.54
N VAL A 142 -3.26 1.50 -8.69
CA VAL A 142 -4.40 1.64 -7.79
C VAL A 142 -4.86 0.27 -7.31
N ILE A 143 -5.18 0.17 -6.02
CA ILE A 143 -5.77 -1.01 -5.40
C ILE A 143 -7.06 -0.62 -4.68
N ALA A 144 -8.12 -1.40 -4.86
CA ALA A 144 -9.36 -1.21 -4.12
C ALA A 144 -9.39 -2.17 -2.92
N GLU A 145 -9.68 -1.62 -1.75
CA GLU A 145 -9.75 -2.37 -0.50
C GLU A 145 -11.17 -2.71 -0.09
N GLY A 146 -11.30 -3.75 0.74
CA GLY A 146 -12.60 -4.17 1.27
C GLY A 146 -13.53 -4.77 0.22
N VAL A 147 -13.00 -5.36 -0.86
CA VAL A 147 -13.80 -6.06 -1.86
C VAL A 147 -14.31 -7.38 -1.27
N GLU A 148 -15.63 -7.50 -1.12
CA GLU A 148 -16.28 -8.65 -0.49
C GLU A 148 -17.16 -9.45 -1.44
N THR A 149 -17.61 -8.85 -2.56
CA THR A 149 -18.52 -9.50 -3.52
C THR A 149 -18.01 -9.42 -4.97
N GLU A 150 -18.46 -10.36 -5.79
CA GLU A 150 -18.15 -10.40 -7.23
C GLU A 150 -18.71 -9.17 -7.96
N GLU A 151 -19.85 -8.64 -7.50
CA GLU A 151 -20.47 -7.45 -8.08
C GLU A 151 -19.60 -6.21 -7.83
N GLN A 152 -19.04 -6.05 -6.61
CA GLN A 152 -18.09 -4.98 -6.30
C GLN A 152 -16.83 -5.12 -7.16
N LEU A 153 -16.28 -6.33 -7.25
CA LEU A 153 -15.13 -6.62 -8.09
C LEU A 153 -15.37 -6.24 -9.55
N LYS A 154 -16.54 -6.61 -10.07
CA LYS A 154 -16.90 -6.34 -11.47
C LYS A 154 -16.98 -4.85 -11.75
N ILE A 155 -17.70 -4.07 -10.92
CA ILE A 155 -17.85 -2.64 -11.15
C ILE A 155 -16.51 -1.91 -11.07
N LEU A 156 -15.64 -2.28 -10.12
CA LEU A 156 -14.29 -1.71 -9.99
C LEU A 156 -13.42 -2.03 -11.22
N LYS A 157 -13.48 -3.28 -11.73
CA LYS A 157 -12.80 -3.67 -12.98
C LYS A 157 -13.30 -2.87 -14.18
N ASP A 158 -14.63 -2.70 -14.31
CA ASP A 158 -15.26 -1.93 -15.39
C ASP A 158 -14.82 -0.44 -15.34
N LYS A 159 -14.49 0.08 -14.14
CA LYS A 159 -13.92 1.42 -13.95
C LYS A 159 -12.40 1.49 -14.13
N GLY A 160 -11.73 0.38 -14.41
CA GLY A 160 -10.29 0.34 -14.73
C GLY A 160 -9.38 0.01 -13.55
N CYS A 161 -9.91 -0.32 -12.36
CA CYS A 161 -9.11 -0.84 -11.26
C CYS A 161 -8.56 -2.24 -11.60
N LYS A 162 -7.27 -2.46 -11.33
CA LYS A 162 -6.58 -3.71 -11.70
C LYS A 162 -6.15 -4.55 -10.50
N SER A 163 -6.07 -3.96 -9.32
CA SER A 163 -5.65 -4.64 -8.09
C SER A 163 -6.73 -4.53 -7.03
N PHE A 164 -6.93 -5.58 -6.27
CA PHE A 164 -8.03 -5.70 -5.32
C PHE A 164 -7.57 -6.41 -4.06
N GLN A 165 -8.11 -5.99 -2.92
CA GLN A 165 -7.89 -6.61 -1.62
C GLN A 165 -9.23 -6.67 -0.87
N GLY A 166 -9.49 -7.79 -0.18
CA GLY A 166 -10.69 -7.93 0.64
C GLY A 166 -11.08 -9.38 0.88
N TYR A 167 -12.16 -9.56 1.61
CA TYR A 167 -12.63 -10.88 2.05
C TYR A 167 -13.10 -11.79 0.92
N LEU A 168 -13.33 -11.24 -0.26
CA LEU A 168 -13.60 -12.05 -1.46
C LEU A 168 -12.40 -12.95 -1.80
N PHE A 169 -11.17 -12.50 -1.54
CA PHE A 169 -9.93 -13.21 -1.87
C PHE A 169 -9.37 -14.00 -0.70
N GLY A 170 -9.53 -13.49 0.52
CA GLY A 170 -9.04 -14.12 1.73
C GLY A 170 -9.22 -13.23 2.95
N ARG A 171 -9.25 -13.85 4.12
CA ARG A 171 -9.28 -13.13 5.39
C ARG A 171 -7.88 -13.06 5.97
N PRO A 172 -7.57 -12.04 6.81
CA PRO A 172 -6.29 -12.00 7.53
C PRO A 172 -6.06 -13.28 8.32
N GLU A 173 -4.88 -13.86 8.19
CA GLU A 173 -4.49 -15.08 8.89
C GLU A 173 -3.03 -14.98 9.36
N PRO A 174 -2.62 -15.80 10.34
CA PRO A 174 -1.23 -15.89 10.73
C PRO A 174 -0.34 -16.27 9.54
N ILE A 175 0.90 -15.75 9.55
CA ILE A 175 1.83 -15.95 8.42
C ILE A 175 2.12 -17.42 8.15
N GLU A 176 2.13 -18.25 9.18
CA GLU A 176 2.33 -19.69 9.08
C GLU A 176 1.18 -20.38 8.32
N ALA A 177 -0.06 -19.93 8.53
CA ALA A 177 -1.23 -20.43 7.81
C ALA A 177 -1.18 -19.99 6.34
N PHE A 178 -0.85 -18.72 6.08
CA PHE A 178 -0.64 -18.21 4.72
C PHE A 178 0.43 -19.01 3.98
N GLU A 179 1.60 -19.23 4.60
CA GLU A 179 2.69 -19.99 3.97
C GLU A 179 2.25 -21.43 3.64
N GLN A 180 1.43 -22.09 4.49
CA GLN A 180 0.92 -23.45 4.24
C GLN A 180 -0.01 -23.54 3.02
N THR A 181 -0.69 -22.47 2.66
CA THR A 181 -1.57 -22.44 1.47
C THR A 181 -0.78 -22.58 0.16
N PHE A 182 0.52 -22.28 0.18
CA PHE A 182 1.39 -22.23 -1.01
C PHE A 182 2.53 -23.24 -0.98
N ILE A 183 2.52 -24.17 -0.02
CA ILE A 183 3.43 -25.31 0.08
C ILE A 183 2.72 -26.56 -0.41
#